data_b9513faba4208947c4a8b722faedc97f
#
_entry.id   b9513faba4208947c4a8b722faedc97f
#
_cell.length_a   1.000
_cell.length_b   1.000
_cell.length_c   1.000
_cell.angle_alpha   90.00
_cell.angle_beta   90.00
_cell.angle_gamma   90.00
#
_symmetry.space_group_name_H-M   'P 1'
#
loop_
_entity.id
_entity.type
_entity.pdbx_description
1 polymer ?
#
loop_
_entity_poly.entity_id
_entity_poly.type
_entity_poly.pdbx_seq_one_letter_code
_entity_poly.pdbx_strand_id
1 'polypeptide(L)'
;MEKRTRSSVPDVSRDPLAPLRDPDWLSEAQRKTLHLAAIVLPLWILFQPFPWPRTHRQWVALLLVLTAFAITVDVIRIHDHRVRRFFGRFFGGLMRRHEQFSLTGATYLLLASLLALELFPRPFAAAAIGFTILGDGMAALVGRAYGRVKFFNKTLEGALGGLVACLAWAALLAGTGFVPWNIAACGALAASLVEILPIPLDDNLGITLVSGYVMRLLWTAS
;
A
#
# COMPACT_ATOMS: atom_id res chain seq x y z
N MET A 1 52.37 25.54 21.38
CA MET A 1 52.32 24.19 20.70
C MET A 1 51.11 23.45 21.26
N GLU A 2 49.93 23.73 20.69
CA GLU A 2 48.63 23.32 21.23
C GLU A 2 48.14 22.13 20.39
N LYS A 3 48.14 20.93 20.99
CA LYS A 3 47.62 19.70 20.37
C LYS A 3 46.08 19.79 20.34
N ARG A 4 45.51 20.14 19.20
CA ARG A 4 44.11 19.90 18.92
C ARG A 4 43.81 18.42 18.92
N THR A 5 43.21 17.91 19.98
CA THR A 5 42.57 16.60 20.02
C THR A 5 41.43 16.59 18.99
N ARG A 6 41.63 15.88 17.86
CA ARG A 6 40.53 15.52 16.95
C ARG A 6 39.55 14.63 17.74
N SER A 7 38.40 15.18 18.11
CA SER A 7 37.27 14.37 18.55
C SER A 7 36.87 13.48 17.35
N SER A 8 37.07 12.19 17.48
CA SER A 8 36.59 11.19 16.55
C SER A 8 35.06 11.24 16.59
N VAL A 9 34.44 11.95 15.64
CA VAL A 9 33.02 11.81 15.37
C VAL A 9 32.80 10.34 14.97
N PRO A 10 31.93 9.59 15.65
CA PRO A 10 31.65 8.21 15.28
C PRO A 10 31.18 8.16 13.83
N ASP A 11 31.77 7.29 13.04
CA ASP A 11 31.34 7.05 11.65
C ASP A 11 29.95 6.39 11.67
N VAL A 12 28.91 7.22 11.60
CA VAL A 12 27.49 6.81 11.60
C VAL A 12 27.15 5.94 10.39
N SER A 13 28.03 5.88 9.36
CA SER A 13 27.81 5.08 8.15
C SER A 13 27.90 3.57 8.39
N ARG A 14 28.35 3.13 9.56
CA ARG A 14 28.55 1.71 9.91
C ARG A 14 27.60 1.16 10.97
N ASP A 15 26.70 1.99 11.52
CA ASP A 15 25.70 1.50 12.49
C ASP A 15 24.49 0.92 11.71
N PRO A 16 24.31 -0.42 11.70
CA PRO A 16 23.17 -1.05 11.02
C PRO A 16 21.80 -0.63 11.63
N LEU A 17 21.81 -0.03 12.82
CA LEU A 17 20.62 0.45 13.51
C LEU A 17 20.39 1.97 13.32
N ALA A 18 21.30 2.67 12.65
CA ALA A 18 21.17 4.10 12.40
C ALA A 18 19.85 4.47 11.69
N PRO A 19 19.37 3.71 10.69
CA PRO A 19 18.07 3.96 10.06
C PRO A 19 16.90 3.87 11.05
N LEU A 20 16.95 3.00 12.04
CA LEU A 20 15.88 2.79 13.03
C LEU A 20 15.75 3.94 14.02
N ARG A 21 16.76 4.81 14.13
CA ARG A 21 16.77 5.99 15.02
C ARG A 21 16.34 7.28 14.31
N ASP A 22 16.18 7.22 12.98
CA ASP A 22 15.70 8.34 12.19
C ASP A 22 14.17 8.54 12.44
N PRO A 23 13.72 9.70 12.94
CA PRO A 23 12.30 9.99 13.16
C PRO A 23 11.47 9.84 11.87
N ASP A 24 12.02 10.18 10.72
CA ASP A 24 11.35 10.03 9.42
C ASP A 24 11.20 8.55 9.04
N TRP A 25 12.15 7.70 9.43
CA TRP A 25 12.04 6.25 9.25
C TRP A 25 10.93 5.65 10.12
N LEU A 26 10.85 6.04 11.40
CA LEU A 26 9.83 5.55 12.33
C LEU A 26 8.41 5.92 11.87
N SER A 27 8.20 7.16 11.44
CA SER A 27 6.90 7.61 10.94
C SER A 27 6.50 6.85 9.67
N GLU A 28 7.43 6.61 8.76
CA GLU A 28 7.19 5.82 7.56
C GLU A 28 6.91 4.35 7.88
N ALA A 29 7.65 3.75 8.80
CA ALA A 29 7.43 2.37 9.23
C ALA A 29 6.05 2.21 9.89
N GLN A 30 5.65 3.13 10.76
CA GLN A 30 4.32 3.14 11.38
C GLN A 30 3.21 3.23 10.32
N ARG A 31 3.35 4.16 9.38
CA ARG A 31 2.40 4.33 8.27
C ARG A 31 2.28 3.05 7.42
N LYS A 32 3.41 2.43 7.08
CA LYS A 32 3.42 1.19 6.30
C LYS A 32 2.92 -0.02 7.10
N THR A 33 3.15 -0.06 8.40
CA THR A 33 2.56 -1.09 9.26
C THR A 33 1.04 -0.98 9.30
N LEU A 34 0.49 0.23 9.43
CA LEU A 34 -0.96 0.44 9.34
C LEU A 34 -1.52 0.10 7.96
N HIS A 35 -0.79 0.44 6.89
CA HIS A 35 -1.16 0.04 5.54
C HIS A 35 -1.18 -1.49 5.39
N LEU A 36 -0.16 -2.20 5.88
CA LEU A 36 -0.12 -3.66 5.88
C LEU A 36 -1.25 -4.28 6.74
N ALA A 37 -1.64 -3.65 7.84
CA ALA A 37 -2.77 -4.11 8.65
C ALA A 37 -4.10 -4.08 7.87
N ALA A 38 -4.22 -3.25 6.83
CA ALA A 38 -5.38 -3.23 5.95
C ALA A 38 -5.58 -4.54 5.15
N ILE A 39 -4.61 -5.50 5.20
CA ILE A 39 -4.76 -6.85 4.64
C ILE A 39 -5.98 -7.59 5.20
N VAL A 40 -6.46 -7.18 6.37
CA VAL A 40 -7.73 -7.68 6.92
C VAL A 40 -8.88 -7.48 5.96
N LEU A 41 -8.89 -6.41 5.16
CA LEU A 41 -9.97 -6.12 4.20
C LEU A 41 -10.08 -7.20 3.10
N PRO A 42 -9.05 -7.50 2.29
CA PRO A 42 -9.16 -8.55 1.27
C PRO A 42 -9.35 -9.95 1.89
N LEU A 43 -8.80 -10.23 3.07
CA LEU A 43 -9.08 -11.47 3.79
C LEU A 43 -10.55 -11.55 4.18
N TRP A 44 -11.16 -10.48 4.68
CA TRP A 44 -12.58 -10.46 5.01
C TRP A 44 -13.46 -10.62 3.76
N ILE A 45 -13.11 -9.98 2.66
CA ILE A 45 -13.82 -10.13 1.38
C ILE A 45 -13.83 -11.61 0.93
N LEU A 46 -12.71 -12.35 1.11
CA LEU A 46 -12.57 -13.74 0.66
C LEU A 46 -13.23 -14.73 1.63
N PHE A 47 -12.85 -14.68 2.90
CA PHE A 47 -13.21 -15.71 3.87
C PHE A 47 -14.54 -15.45 4.58
N GLN A 48 -15.03 -14.21 4.57
CA GLN A 48 -16.32 -13.82 5.17
C GLN A 48 -16.52 -14.33 6.61
N PRO A 49 -15.58 -14.07 7.55
CA PRO A 49 -15.64 -14.60 8.90
C PRO A 49 -16.82 -14.05 9.72
N PHE A 50 -17.42 -12.95 9.29
CA PHE A 50 -18.54 -12.30 9.97
C PHE A 50 -19.86 -12.49 9.22
N PRO A 51 -21.02 -12.40 9.90
CA PRO A 51 -22.33 -12.59 9.28
C PRO A 51 -22.70 -11.50 8.27
N TRP A 52 -22.04 -10.35 8.31
CA TRP A 52 -22.26 -9.20 7.42
C TRP A 52 -20.91 -8.46 7.18
N PRO A 53 -20.64 -7.93 5.96
CA PRO A 53 -21.39 -8.08 4.70
C PRO A 53 -21.11 -9.45 4.03
N ARG A 54 -22.09 -10.00 3.30
CA ARG A 54 -21.97 -11.27 2.56
C ARG A 54 -22.23 -11.15 1.07
N THR A 55 -23.18 -10.32 0.68
CA THR A 55 -23.51 -10.14 -0.73
C THR A 55 -22.64 -9.08 -1.36
N HIS A 56 -22.50 -9.13 -2.70
CA HIS A 56 -21.77 -8.11 -3.46
C HIS A 56 -22.33 -6.71 -3.15
N ARG A 57 -23.65 -6.54 -3.17
CA ARG A 57 -24.31 -5.23 -2.88
C ARG A 57 -23.97 -4.71 -1.48
N GLN A 58 -23.90 -5.57 -0.47
CA GLN A 58 -23.53 -5.17 0.90
C GLN A 58 -22.07 -4.70 0.98
N TRP A 59 -21.15 -5.38 0.28
CA TRP A 59 -19.77 -4.97 0.21
C TRP A 59 -19.59 -3.62 -0.48
N VAL A 60 -20.25 -3.45 -1.63
CA VAL A 60 -20.25 -2.18 -2.36
C VAL A 60 -20.82 -1.06 -1.51
N ALA A 61 -21.98 -1.27 -0.87
CA ALA A 61 -22.60 -0.28 0.01
C ALA A 61 -21.68 0.10 1.19
N LEU A 62 -21.05 -0.89 1.84
CA LEU A 62 -20.10 -0.64 2.92
C LEU A 62 -18.92 0.22 2.44
N LEU A 63 -18.25 -0.20 1.36
CA LEU A 63 -17.10 0.54 0.83
C LEU A 63 -17.48 1.91 0.28
N LEU A 64 -18.67 2.05 -0.31
CA LEU A 64 -19.18 3.34 -0.76
C LEU A 64 -19.35 4.31 0.42
N VAL A 65 -19.98 3.87 1.50
CA VAL A 65 -20.16 4.68 2.71
C VAL A 65 -18.80 5.06 3.33
N LEU A 66 -17.89 4.10 3.46
CA LEU A 66 -16.55 4.35 4.01
C LEU A 66 -15.74 5.30 3.12
N THR A 67 -15.78 5.12 1.80
CA THR A 67 -15.10 5.99 0.84
C THR A 67 -15.68 7.41 0.87
N ALA A 68 -17.00 7.55 0.85
CA ALA A 68 -17.67 8.84 0.93
C ALA A 68 -17.33 9.55 2.25
N PHE A 69 -17.34 8.85 3.37
CA PHE A 69 -16.92 9.38 4.66
C PHE A 69 -15.45 9.84 4.63
N ALA A 70 -14.53 9.02 4.14
CA ALA A 70 -13.11 9.36 4.05
C ALA A 70 -12.86 10.57 3.15
N ILE A 71 -13.51 10.64 1.97
CA ILE A 71 -13.44 11.81 1.08
C ILE A 71 -13.97 13.05 1.79
N THR A 72 -15.12 12.96 2.50
CA THR A 72 -15.70 14.09 3.23
C THR A 72 -14.75 14.62 4.28
N VAL A 73 -14.14 13.72 5.07
CA VAL A 73 -13.13 14.08 6.08
C VAL A 73 -11.93 14.75 5.43
N ASP A 74 -11.41 14.21 4.33
CA ASP A 74 -10.28 14.78 3.61
C ASP A 74 -10.62 16.16 3.02
N VAL A 75 -11.79 16.32 2.41
CA VAL A 75 -12.25 17.62 1.87
C VAL A 75 -12.37 18.67 2.98
N ILE A 76 -12.99 18.34 4.11
CA ILE A 76 -13.09 19.26 5.26
C ILE A 76 -11.69 19.63 5.75
N ARG A 77 -10.79 18.65 5.90
CA ARG A 77 -9.42 18.86 6.35
C ARG A 77 -8.62 19.76 5.39
N ILE A 78 -8.81 19.61 4.08
CA ILE A 78 -8.13 20.44 3.07
C ILE A 78 -8.61 21.90 3.15
N HIS A 79 -9.89 22.15 3.38
CA HIS A 79 -10.49 23.48 3.35
C HIS A 79 -10.46 24.19 4.72
N ASP A 80 -10.59 23.45 5.84
CA ASP A 80 -10.58 24.04 7.18
C ASP A 80 -9.21 23.86 7.87
N HIS A 81 -8.55 24.99 8.15
CA HIS A 81 -7.26 25.02 8.82
C HIS A 81 -7.31 24.59 10.31
N ARG A 82 -8.48 24.63 10.96
CA ARG A 82 -8.64 24.14 12.36
C ARG A 82 -8.64 22.62 12.34
N VAL A 83 -9.41 22.01 11.45
CA VAL A 83 -9.45 20.56 11.25
C VAL A 83 -8.09 20.05 10.80
N ARG A 84 -7.41 20.75 9.87
CA ARG A 84 -6.05 20.41 9.43
C ARG A 84 -5.05 20.39 10.58
N ARG A 85 -5.08 21.40 11.46
CA ARG A 85 -4.21 21.44 12.65
C ARG A 85 -4.51 20.31 13.64
N PHE A 86 -5.78 19.99 13.85
CA PHE A 86 -6.20 18.87 14.70
C PHE A 86 -5.66 17.55 14.14
N PHE A 87 -5.88 17.26 12.85
CA PHE A 87 -5.34 16.08 12.19
C PHE A 87 -3.81 16.03 12.23
N GLY A 88 -3.14 17.14 11.95
CA GLY A 88 -1.68 17.24 12.04
C GLY A 88 -1.14 16.93 13.42
N ARG A 89 -1.88 17.25 14.48
CA ARG A 89 -1.47 16.97 15.87
C ARG A 89 -1.59 15.49 16.25
N PHE A 90 -2.64 14.80 15.77
CA PHE A 90 -2.91 13.40 16.14
C PHE A 90 -2.41 12.40 15.10
N PHE A 91 -2.43 12.76 13.82
CA PHE A 91 -2.10 11.88 12.70
C PHE A 91 -0.94 12.39 11.84
N GLY A 92 -0.26 13.47 12.25
CA GLY A 92 0.79 14.11 11.44
C GLY A 92 1.96 13.18 11.09
N GLY A 93 2.31 12.25 12.00
CA GLY A 93 3.32 11.23 11.74
C GLY A 93 2.89 10.13 10.76
N LEU A 94 1.59 10.01 10.48
CA LEU A 94 1.02 9.02 9.57
C LEU A 94 0.72 9.58 8.18
N MET A 95 0.81 10.91 8.01
CA MET A 95 0.50 11.60 6.75
C MET A 95 1.78 12.02 6.04
N ARG A 96 1.82 11.85 4.72
CA ARG A 96 2.86 12.44 3.87
C ARG A 96 2.71 13.96 3.82
N ARG A 97 3.80 14.69 3.65
CA ARG A 97 3.77 16.16 3.58
C ARG A 97 2.80 16.71 2.51
N HIS A 98 2.73 16.05 1.35
CA HIS A 98 1.80 16.45 0.27
C HIS A 98 0.34 16.11 0.58
N GLU A 99 0.07 15.06 1.38
CA GLU A 99 -1.29 14.68 1.77
C GLU A 99 -1.97 15.74 2.65
N GLN A 100 -1.24 16.71 3.17
CA GLN A 100 -1.85 17.85 3.89
C GLN A 100 -2.83 18.66 3.01
N PHE A 101 -2.64 18.61 1.69
CA PHE A 101 -3.42 19.36 0.70
C PHE A 101 -4.04 18.46 -0.40
N SER A 102 -4.01 17.15 -0.20
CA SER A 102 -4.60 16.15 -1.10
C SER A 102 -5.31 15.06 -0.30
N LEU A 103 -5.97 14.13 -0.98
CA LEU A 103 -6.56 12.95 -0.36
C LEU A 103 -5.47 12.11 0.29
N THR A 104 -5.81 11.41 1.37
CA THR A 104 -4.90 10.49 2.05
C THR A 104 -4.77 9.16 1.31
N GLY A 105 -3.65 8.46 1.50
CA GLY A 105 -3.47 7.10 0.96
C GLY A 105 -4.56 6.13 1.41
N ALA A 106 -5.12 6.31 2.62
CA ALA A 106 -6.25 5.51 3.10
C ALA A 106 -7.52 5.74 2.28
N THR A 107 -7.81 6.99 1.91
CA THR A 107 -8.94 7.34 1.04
C THR A 107 -8.76 6.74 -0.36
N TYR A 108 -7.55 6.80 -0.92
CA TYR A 108 -7.25 6.15 -2.20
C TYR A 108 -7.37 4.63 -2.13
N LEU A 109 -6.96 3.98 -1.03
CA LEU A 109 -7.12 2.55 -0.86
C LEU A 109 -8.61 2.13 -0.78
N LEU A 110 -9.44 2.89 -0.06
CA LEU A 110 -10.89 2.65 0.00
C LEU A 110 -11.54 2.84 -1.37
N LEU A 111 -11.19 3.89 -2.10
CA LEU A 111 -11.68 4.15 -3.44
C LEU A 111 -11.25 3.04 -4.42
N ALA A 112 -9.98 2.63 -4.38
CA ALA A 112 -9.46 1.53 -5.18
C ALA A 112 -10.19 0.21 -4.88
N SER A 113 -10.47 -0.06 -3.59
CA SER A 113 -11.19 -1.26 -3.16
C SER A 113 -12.64 -1.28 -3.63
N LEU A 114 -13.32 -0.12 -3.57
CA LEU A 114 -14.67 0.05 -4.10
C LEU A 114 -14.70 -0.22 -5.60
N LEU A 115 -13.82 0.43 -6.36
CA LEU A 115 -13.71 0.26 -7.81
C LEU A 115 -13.35 -1.18 -8.19
N ALA A 116 -12.44 -1.81 -7.44
CA ALA A 116 -12.06 -3.19 -7.70
C ALA A 116 -13.26 -4.14 -7.55
N LEU A 117 -14.07 -3.99 -6.50
CA LEU A 117 -15.27 -4.81 -6.31
C LEU A 117 -16.33 -4.58 -7.39
N GLU A 118 -16.48 -3.36 -7.90
CA GLU A 118 -17.41 -3.07 -8.99
C GLU A 118 -16.94 -3.63 -10.35
N LEU A 119 -15.63 -3.56 -10.61
CA LEU A 119 -15.09 -3.87 -11.92
C LEU A 119 -14.68 -5.34 -12.09
N PHE A 120 -14.36 -6.04 -10.99
CA PHE A 120 -13.77 -7.37 -11.05
C PHE A 120 -14.57 -8.39 -10.23
N PRO A 121 -14.54 -9.69 -10.62
CA PRO A 121 -15.02 -10.77 -9.74
C PRO A 121 -14.39 -10.67 -8.35
N ARG A 122 -15.17 -10.95 -7.31
CA ARG A 122 -14.76 -10.78 -5.91
C ARG A 122 -13.38 -11.38 -5.56
N PRO A 123 -13.00 -12.60 -6.02
CA PRO A 123 -11.66 -13.11 -5.76
C PRO A 123 -10.55 -12.27 -6.40
N PHE A 124 -10.77 -11.74 -7.62
CA PHE A 124 -9.78 -10.90 -8.30
C PHE A 124 -9.69 -9.52 -7.67
N ALA A 125 -10.82 -8.94 -7.24
CA ALA A 125 -10.83 -7.70 -6.48
C ALA A 125 -10.01 -7.82 -5.19
N ALA A 126 -10.25 -8.87 -4.40
CA ALA A 126 -9.51 -9.12 -3.18
C ALA A 126 -8.02 -9.41 -3.45
N ALA A 127 -7.71 -10.14 -4.53
CA ALA A 127 -6.33 -10.37 -4.95
C ALA A 127 -5.60 -9.05 -5.25
N ALA A 128 -6.22 -8.18 -6.05
CA ALA A 128 -5.67 -6.89 -6.46
C ALA A 128 -5.47 -5.93 -5.27
N ILE A 129 -6.44 -5.87 -4.35
CA ILE A 129 -6.32 -5.10 -3.10
C ILE A 129 -5.15 -5.63 -2.26
N GLY A 130 -5.02 -6.95 -2.14
CA GLY A 130 -3.91 -7.58 -1.41
C GLY A 130 -2.56 -7.31 -2.05
N PHE A 131 -2.45 -7.32 -3.39
CA PHE A 131 -1.22 -6.94 -4.10
C PHE A 131 -0.82 -5.50 -3.80
N THR A 132 -1.78 -4.57 -3.77
CA THR A 132 -1.51 -3.17 -3.41
C THR A 132 -0.99 -3.05 -1.99
N ILE A 133 -1.67 -3.68 -1.03
CA ILE A 133 -1.32 -3.58 0.39
C ILE A 133 0.05 -4.21 0.67
N LEU A 134 0.27 -5.44 0.20
CA LEU A 134 1.50 -6.18 0.46
C LEU A 134 2.64 -5.70 -0.43
N GLY A 135 2.38 -5.44 -1.73
CA GLY A 135 3.37 -5.02 -2.70
C GLY A 135 3.96 -3.65 -2.33
N ASP A 136 3.15 -2.59 -2.24
CA ASP A 136 3.61 -1.25 -1.86
C ASP A 136 4.16 -1.22 -0.42
N GLY A 137 3.51 -1.94 0.51
CA GLY A 137 3.97 -2.03 1.88
C GLY A 137 5.39 -2.58 1.99
N MET A 138 5.62 -3.77 1.41
CA MET A 138 6.92 -4.45 1.46
C MET A 138 7.97 -3.78 0.58
N ALA A 139 7.58 -3.26 -0.59
CA ALA A 139 8.49 -2.49 -1.43
C ALA A 139 9.08 -1.28 -0.69
N ALA A 140 8.26 -0.53 0.02
CA ALA A 140 8.72 0.61 0.81
C ALA A 140 9.60 0.20 2.00
N LEU A 141 9.23 -0.85 2.76
CA LEU A 141 10.01 -1.31 3.90
C LEU A 141 11.37 -1.86 3.48
N VAL A 142 11.39 -2.76 2.49
CA VAL A 142 12.64 -3.37 1.96
C VAL A 142 13.49 -2.31 1.28
N GLY A 143 12.88 -1.46 0.44
CA GLY A 143 13.60 -0.39 -0.26
C GLY A 143 14.25 0.60 0.68
N ARG A 144 13.63 0.89 1.82
CA ARG A 144 14.19 1.80 2.82
C ARG A 144 15.25 1.14 3.69
N ALA A 145 15.12 -0.16 4.00
CA ALA A 145 16.07 -0.90 4.82
C ALA A 145 17.31 -1.33 4.04
N TYR A 146 17.14 -1.76 2.79
CA TYR A 146 18.19 -2.43 2.01
C TYR A 146 18.44 -1.80 0.63
N GLY A 147 17.66 -0.76 0.24
CA GLY A 147 17.74 -0.16 -1.09
C GLY A 147 19.10 0.49 -1.36
N ARG A 148 19.76 0.03 -2.41
CA ARG A 148 21.07 0.52 -2.89
C ARG A 148 20.97 1.04 -4.31
N VAL A 149 20.26 0.31 -5.19
CA VAL A 149 20.10 0.67 -6.60
C VAL A 149 18.83 1.47 -6.76
N LYS A 150 18.97 2.76 -7.04
CA LYS A 150 17.83 3.65 -7.30
C LYS A 150 17.32 3.46 -8.72
N PHE A 151 16.00 3.36 -8.82
CA PHE A 151 15.28 3.38 -10.08
C PHE A 151 14.12 4.39 -9.96
N PHE A 152 14.23 5.54 -10.63
CA PHE A 152 13.40 6.72 -10.40
C PHE A 152 13.39 7.13 -8.91
N ASN A 153 12.22 7.18 -8.31
CA ASN A 153 12.03 7.54 -6.90
C ASN A 153 12.00 6.31 -5.97
N LYS A 154 12.22 5.11 -6.49
CA LYS A 154 12.13 3.82 -5.79
C LYS A 154 13.47 3.08 -5.86
N THR A 155 13.54 1.88 -5.30
CA THR A 155 14.76 1.06 -5.34
C THR A 155 14.46 -0.32 -5.91
N LEU A 156 15.44 -0.91 -6.58
CA LEU A 156 15.30 -2.24 -7.17
C LEU A 156 15.07 -3.31 -6.10
N GLU A 157 15.78 -3.21 -4.98
CA GLU A 157 15.63 -4.12 -3.84
C GLU A 157 14.22 -4.01 -3.24
N GLY A 158 13.67 -2.78 -3.16
CA GLY A 158 12.30 -2.55 -2.76
C GLY A 158 11.30 -3.21 -3.70
N ALA A 159 11.46 -3.03 -5.00
CA ALA A 159 10.59 -3.65 -6.00
C ALA A 159 10.63 -5.19 -5.93
N LEU A 160 11.81 -5.77 -5.73
CA LEU A 160 11.95 -7.22 -5.51
C LEU A 160 11.24 -7.67 -4.22
N GLY A 161 11.37 -6.92 -3.13
CA GLY A 161 10.65 -7.19 -1.88
C GLY A 161 9.14 -7.15 -2.07
N GLY A 162 8.63 -6.17 -2.79
CA GLY A 162 7.22 -6.05 -3.16
C GLY A 162 6.75 -7.21 -4.04
N LEU A 163 7.55 -7.59 -5.06
CA LEU A 163 7.25 -8.73 -5.93
C LEU A 163 7.15 -10.04 -5.15
N VAL A 164 8.12 -10.30 -4.26
CA VAL A 164 8.10 -11.51 -3.40
C VAL A 164 6.84 -11.55 -2.54
N ALA A 165 6.44 -10.43 -1.95
CA ALA A 165 5.21 -10.34 -1.16
C ALA A 165 3.95 -10.57 -2.01
N CYS A 166 3.89 -10.01 -3.23
CA CYS A 166 2.80 -10.24 -4.17
C CYS A 166 2.73 -11.71 -4.61
N LEU A 167 3.87 -12.35 -4.90
CA LEU A 167 3.90 -13.77 -5.27
C LEU A 167 3.50 -14.68 -4.10
N ALA A 168 3.89 -14.35 -2.86
CA ALA A 168 3.45 -15.06 -1.67
C ALA A 168 1.93 -14.97 -1.48
N TRP A 169 1.35 -13.78 -1.70
CA TRP A 169 -0.10 -13.59 -1.71
C TRP A 169 -0.78 -14.38 -2.83
N ALA A 170 -0.23 -14.36 -4.05
CA ALA A 170 -0.72 -15.16 -5.18
C ALA A 170 -0.70 -16.66 -4.86
N ALA A 171 0.37 -17.17 -4.22
CA ALA A 171 0.49 -18.56 -3.80
C ALA A 171 -0.58 -18.95 -2.76
N LEU A 172 -0.85 -18.05 -1.79
CA LEU A 172 -1.94 -18.25 -0.82
C LEU A 172 -3.30 -18.36 -1.52
N LEU A 173 -3.58 -17.45 -2.46
CA LEU A 173 -4.84 -17.43 -3.20
C LEU A 173 -5.01 -18.68 -4.06
N ALA A 174 -3.94 -19.16 -4.69
CA ALA A 174 -3.95 -20.39 -5.47
C ALA A 174 -4.11 -21.63 -4.58
N GLY A 175 -3.40 -21.69 -3.45
CA GLY A 175 -3.49 -22.80 -2.49
C GLY A 175 -4.86 -22.91 -1.84
N THR A 176 -5.60 -21.81 -1.69
CA THR A 176 -6.98 -21.79 -1.20
C THR A 176 -8.03 -21.97 -2.31
N GLY A 177 -7.61 -22.04 -3.58
CA GLY A 177 -8.51 -22.23 -4.72
C GLY A 177 -9.31 -20.99 -5.14
N PHE A 178 -9.01 -19.81 -4.59
CA PHE A 178 -9.73 -18.57 -4.94
C PHE A 178 -9.37 -18.04 -6.34
N VAL A 179 -8.08 -18.13 -6.71
CA VAL A 179 -7.58 -17.67 -8.02
C VAL A 179 -6.56 -18.69 -8.53
N PRO A 180 -6.64 -19.13 -9.81
CA PRO A 180 -5.62 -20.00 -10.39
C PRO A 180 -4.23 -19.38 -10.32
N TRP A 181 -3.21 -20.21 -10.07
CA TRP A 181 -1.82 -19.74 -9.86
C TRP A 181 -1.30 -18.89 -11.03
N ASN A 182 -1.49 -19.35 -12.27
CA ASN A 182 -1.04 -18.63 -13.48
C ASN A 182 -1.63 -17.22 -13.56
N ILE A 183 -2.91 -17.06 -13.22
CA ILE A 183 -3.62 -15.78 -13.26
C ILE A 183 -3.15 -14.90 -12.10
N ALA A 184 -3.07 -15.46 -10.88
CA ALA A 184 -2.62 -14.72 -9.71
C ALA A 184 -1.16 -14.25 -9.84
N ALA A 185 -0.27 -15.09 -10.38
CA ALA A 185 1.12 -14.76 -10.63
C ALA A 185 1.27 -13.62 -11.68
N CYS A 186 0.49 -13.66 -12.77
CA CYS A 186 0.46 -12.55 -13.73
C CYS A 186 -0.06 -11.24 -13.11
N GLY A 187 -1.07 -11.32 -12.24
CA GLY A 187 -1.54 -10.17 -11.45
C GLY A 187 -0.46 -9.61 -10.53
N ALA A 188 0.31 -10.48 -9.85
CA ALA A 188 1.42 -10.08 -8.99
C ALA A 188 2.55 -9.39 -9.77
N LEU A 189 2.90 -9.91 -10.96
CA LEU A 189 3.88 -9.28 -11.84
C LEU A 189 3.39 -7.90 -12.32
N ALA A 190 2.14 -7.80 -12.76
CA ALA A 190 1.54 -6.53 -13.17
C ALA A 190 1.54 -5.51 -12.02
N ALA A 191 1.17 -5.93 -10.81
CA ALA A 191 1.21 -5.09 -9.61
C ALA A 191 2.61 -4.53 -9.36
N SER A 192 3.64 -5.39 -9.40
CA SER A 192 5.03 -5.00 -9.17
C SER A 192 5.59 -4.10 -10.26
N LEU A 193 5.18 -4.28 -11.51
CA LEU A 193 5.55 -3.39 -12.62
C LEU A 193 4.95 -1.99 -12.44
N VAL A 194 3.68 -1.90 -12.08
CA VAL A 194 3.02 -0.61 -11.82
C VAL A 194 3.66 0.11 -10.65
N GLU A 195 4.01 -0.64 -9.59
CA GLU A 195 4.64 -0.08 -8.39
C GLU A 195 5.97 0.60 -8.70
N ILE A 196 6.82 0.03 -9.56
CA ILE A 196 8.14 0.60 -9.87
C ILE A 196 8.09 1.74 -10.90
N LEU A 197 7.03 1.81 -11.73
CA LEU A 197 6.91 2.81 -12.78
C LEU A 197 6.46 4.17 -12.21
N PRO A 198 7.00 5.30 -12.73
CA PRO A 198 6.59 6.64 -12.32
C PRO A 198 5.26 7.05 -12.99
N ILE A 199 4.17 6.39 -12.62
CA ILE A 199 2.85 6.68 -13.16
C ILE A 199 2.25 7.86 -12.37
N PRO A 200 1.65 8.88 -13.03
CA PRO A 200 1.05 10.04 -12.35
C PRO A 200 -0.34 9.69 -11.76
N LEU A 201 -0.42 8.55 -11.09
CA LEU A 201 -1.62 8.06 -10.41
C LEU A 201 -1.19 7.57 -9.02
N ASP A 202 -2.09 7.66 -8.03
CA ASP A 202 -1.80 7.10 -6.71
C ASP A 202 -1.58 5.58 -6.81
N ASP A 203 -0.54 5.09 -6.12
CA ASP A 203 -0.12 3.67 -6.18
C ASP A 203 -1.27 2.72 -5.79
N ASN A 204 -2.14 3.12 -4.83
CA ASN A 204 -3.29 2.28 -4.43
C ASN A 204 -4.28 2.07 -5.58
N LEU A 205 -4.54 3.11 -6.37
CA LEU A 205 -5.40 3.02 -7.56
C LEU A 205 -4.70 2.26 -8.69
N GLY A 206 -3.47 2.66 -9.03
CA GLY A 206 -2.73 2.10 -10.15
C GLY A 206 -2.52 0.60 -10.02
N ILE A 207 -1.95 0.16 -8.90
CA ILE A 207 -1.65 -1.26 -8.66
C ILE A 207 -2.93 -2.09 -8.63
N THR A 208 -3.96 -1.64 -7.89
CA THR A 208 -5.22 -2.38 -7.75
C THR A 208 -5.92 -2.55 -9.10
N LEU A 209 -6.08 -1.46 -9.86
CA LEU A 209 -6.86 -1.51 -11.09
C LEU A 209 -6.13 -2.27 -12.21
N VAL A 210 -4.82 -2.07 -12.37
CA VAL A 210 -4.06 -2.74 -13.42
C VAL A 210 -3.94 -4.24 -13.14
N SER A 211 -3.58 -4.63 -11.91
CA SER A 211 -3.47 -6.06 -11.57
C SER A 211 -4.80 -6.79 -11.65
N GLY A 212 -5.89 -6.15 -11.21
CA GLY A 212 -7.25 -6.69 -11.34
C GLY A 212 -7.68 -6.86 -12.80
N TYR A 213 -7.36 -5.87 -13.64
CA TYR A 213 -7.67 -5.93 -15.08
C TYR A 213 -6.89 -7.02 -15.79
N VAL A 214 -5.59 -7.18 -15.50
CA VAL A 214 -4.76 -8.26 -16.07
C VAL A 214 -5.33 -9.63 -15.70
N MET A 215 -5.68 -9.85 -14.45
CA MET A 215 -6.28 -11.11 -14.00
C MET A 215 -7.62 -11.38 -14.70
N ARG A 216 -8.47 -10.36 -14.84
CA ARG A 216 -9.76 -10.48 -15.52
C ARG A 216 -9.59 -10.83 -17.01
N LEU A 217 -8.66 -10.17 -17.71
CA LEU A 217 -8.36 -10.48 -19.13
C LEU A 217 -7.92 -11.92 -19.31
N LEU A 218 -7.00 -12.39 -18.49
CA LEU A 218 -6.50 -13.77 -18.59
C LEU A 218 -7.59 -14.80 -18.28
N TRP A 219 -8.48 -14.50 -17.34
CA TRP A 219 -9.62 -15.37 -17.02
C TRP A 219 -10.64 -15.47 -18.17
N THR A 220 -10.89 -14.39 -18.88
CA THR A 220 -11.83 -14.40 -20.02
C THR A 220 -11.23 -15.02 -21.29
N ALA A 221 -9.90 -15.16 -21.34
CA ALA A 221 -9.18 -15.75 -22.47
C ALA A 221 -8.87 -17.26 -22.27
N SER A 222 -9.09 -17.80 -21.06
CA SER A 222 -8.89 -19.21 -20.70
C SER A 222 -10.19 -19.99 -20.74
#